data_82c8c4b886401e668ff992d26529039e
#
_entry.id   82c8c4b886401e668ff992d26529039e
#
_cell.length_a   1.000
_cell.length_b   1.000
_cell.length_c   1.000
_cell.angle_alpha   90.00
_cell.angle_beta   90.00
_cell.angle_gamma   90.00
#
_symmetry.space_group_name_H-M   'P 1'
#
loop_
_entity.id
_entity.type
_entity.pdbx_description
1 polymer ?
#
loop_
_entity_poly.entity_id
_entity_poly.type
_entity_poly.pdbx_seq_one_letter_code
_entity_poly.pdbx_strand_id
1 'polypeptide(L)'
;MGRMIGSGSFGEIYLGKDIQTGKEVAVKFEQLKVRRPQVIEEAKILQEFRGNVGFPKYLWYGREGDYHIMVIEMLGPSLEDLFVYCGQKLSLKTVLLLADQLVARIQTMHEKGYIHRDLKPENILMGLEENANTLYLIDYGLAKKWKNGNEHIPIREGKSLTGTARYASAATHLGIEQSRRDDLEGAGYVLLYLLKGKLPW
;
A
#
# COMPACT_ATOMS: atom_id res chain seq x y z
N MET A 1 17.50 13.48 -10.31
CA MET A 1 17.08 12.63 -9.17
C MET A 1 17.32 13.41 -7.90
N GLY A 2 16.36 13.41 -6.97
CA GLY A 2 16.44 14.17 -5.72
C GLY A 2 16.80 13.27 -4.51
N ARG A 3 16.38 13.70 -3.31
CA ARG A 3 16.64 12.97 -2.05
C ARG A 3 15.83 11.66 -1.99
N MET A 4 16.31 10.71 -1.23
CA MET A 4 15.54 9.52 -0.85
C MET A 4 14.38 9.95 0.06
N ILE A 5 13.18 9.46 -0.24
CA ILE A 5 11.93 9.78 0.48
C ILE A 5 11.33 8.55 1.17
N GLY A 6 11.83 7.36 0.86
CA GLY A 6 11.41 6.13 1.50
C GLY A 6 12.39 5.00 1.22
N SER A 7 12.43 4.04 2.12
CA SER A 7 13.16 2.78 1.93
C SER A 7 12.35 1.67 2.60
N GLY A 8 12.23 0.55 1.94
CA GLY A 8 11.47 -0.60 2.44
C GLY A 8 12.11 -1.92 2.04
N SER A 9 11.49 -3.02 2.42
CA SER A 9 11.96 -4.38 2.14
C SER A 9 12.13 -4.66 0.64
N PHE A 10 11.57 -3.80 -0.22
CA PHE A 10 11.44 -4.06 -1.66
C PHE A 10 12.07 -2.96 -2.52
N GLY A 11 12.88 -2.08 -1.93
CA GLY A 11 13.63 -1.08 -2.69
C GLY A 11 13.66 0.30 -2.03
N GLU A 12 14.26 1.21 -2.75
CA GLU A 12 14.47 2.60 -2.34
C GLU A 12 13.55 3.51 -3.18
N ILE A 13 12.97 4.52 -2.54
CA ILE A 13 12.10 5.49 -3.20
C ILE A 13 12.76 6.86 -3.14
N TYR A 14 12.90 7.48 -4.29
CA TYR A 14 13.50 8.80 -4.46
C TYR A 14 12.50 9.81 -4.99
N LEU A 15 12.67 11.05 -4.58
CA LEU A 15 12.01 12.19 -5.22
C LEU A 15 12.60 12.38 -6.61
N GLY A 16 11.74 12.39 -7.61
CA GLY A 16 12.08 12.72 -9.00
C GLY A 16 11.36 13.97 -9.48
N LYS A 17 11.71 14.41 -10.66
CA LYS A 17 11.00 15.48 -11.36
C LYS A 17 10.79 15.06 -12.81
N ASP A 18 9.54 15.09 -13.24
CA ASP A 18 9.19 14.93 -14.65
C ASP A 18 9.69 16.15 -15.43
N ILE A 19 10.58 15.93 -16.36
CA ILE A 19 11.21 17.02 -17.15
C ILE A 19 10.26 17.67 -18.15
N GLN A 20 9.19 16.98 -18.54
CA GLN A 20 8.20 17.51 -19.50
C GLN A 20 7.16 18.41 -18.79
N THR A 21 6.68 17.95 -17.63
CA THR A 21 5.62 18.66 -16.89
C THR A 21 6.15 19.54 -15.76
N GLY A 22 7.40 19.33 -15.33
CA GLY A 22 7.99 19.99 -14.18
C GLY A 22 7.44 19.50 -12.83
N LYS A 23 6.56 18.50 -12.81
CA LYS A 23 5.94 17.97 -11.58
C LYS A 23 6.87 17.03 -10.84
N GLU A 24 6.74 17.02 -9.52
CA GLU A 24 7.40 16.02 -8.68
C GLU A 24 6.76 14.65 -8.85
N VAL A 25 7.58 13.61 -8.80
CA VAL A 25 7.19 12.20 -8.93
C VAL A 25 7.93 11.35 -7.90
N ALA A 26 7.37 10.21 -7.54
CA ALA A 26 8.07 9.20 -6.74
C ALA A 26 8.67 8.14 -7.66
N VAL A 27 9.95 7.83 -7.47
CA VAL A 27 10.72 6.89 -8.30
C VAL A 27 11.18 5.74 -7.41
N LYS A 28 10.60 4.55 -7.62
CA LYS A 28 10.94 3.33 -6.87
C LYS A 28 11.97 2.51 -7.64
N PHE A 29 13.07 2.16 -6.97
CA PHE A 29 14.15 1.34 -7.50
C PHE A 29 14.19 -0.01 -6.83
N GLU A 30 14.30 -1.08 -7.61
CA GLU A 30 14.51 -2.45 -7.16
C GLU A 30 15.64 -3.08 -7.95
N GLN A 31 16.60 -3.72 -7.29
CA GLN A 31 17.73 -4.35 -7.97
C GLN A 31 17.29 -5.52 -8.87
N LEU A 32 17.86 -5.66 -10.07
CA LEU A 32 17.59 -6.76 -11.01
C LEU A 32 17.89 -8.14 -10.43
N LYS A 33 18.82 -8.23 -9.49
CA LYS A 33 19.25 -9.50 -8.86
C LYS A 33 18.24 -10.08 -7.88
N VAL A 34 17.15 -9.34 -7.58
CA VAL A 34 16.09 -9.85 -6.71
C VAL A 34 15.39 -11.02 -7.37
N ARG A 35 15.34 -12.16 -6.68
CA ARG A 35 14.79 -13.44 -7.21
C ARG A 35 13.32 -13.34 -7.64
N ARG A 36 12.55 -12.42 -7.05
CA ARG A 36 11.14 -12.13 -7.37
C ARG A 36 10.94 -10.61 -7.38
N PRO A 37 11.12 -9.96 -8.53
CA PRO A 37 10.95 -8.51 -8.63
C PRO A 37 9.50 -8.14 -8.35
N GLN A 38 9.29 -7.35 -7.31
CA GLN A 38 7.95 -6.93 -6.89
C GLN A 38 7.48 -5.69 -7.65
N VAL A 39 8.39 -4.80 -8.02
CA VAL A 39 8.10 -3.59 -8.79
C VAL A 39 7.39 -3.91 -10.11
N ILE A 40 7.69 -5.05 -10.74
CA ILE A 40 7.02 -5.47 -11.97
C ILE A 40 5.53 -5.76 -11.73
N GLU A 41 5.23 -6.55 -10.71
CA GLU A 41 3.84 -6.90 -10.37
C GLU A 41 3.07 -5.69 -9.85
N GLU A 42 3.72 -4.85 -9.05
CA GLU A 42 3.16 -3.60 -8.57
C GLU A 42 2.79 -2.65 -9.73
N ALA A 43 3.67 -2.51 -10.72
CA ALA A 43 3.40 -1.70 -11.91
C ALA A 43 2.18 -2.22 -12.70
N LYS A 44 2.04 -3.55 -12.85
CA LYS A 44 0.88 -4.16 -13.49
C LYS A 44 -0.41 -3.88 -12.74
N ILE A 45 -0.38 -4.06 -11.41
CA ILE A 45 -1.53 -3.79 -10.54
C ILE A 45 -1.95 -2.33 -10.68
N LEU A 46 -1.02 -1.38 -10.57
CA LEU A 46 -1.32 0.04 -10.71
C LEU A 46 -1.94 0.39 -12.07
N GLN A 47 -1.52 -0.28 -13.15
CA GLN A 47 -2.15 -0.11 -14.46
C GLN A 47 -3.61 -0.58 -14.48
N GLU A 48 -3.92 -1.70 -13.80
CA GLU A 48 -5.30 -2.19 -13.67
C GLU A 48 -6.17 -1.26 -12.80
N PHE A 49 -5.55 -0.52 -11.87
CA PHE A 49 -6.24 0.45 -11.01
C PHE A 49 -6.30 1.87 -11.59
N ARG A 50 -5.81 2.07 -12.81
CA ARG A 50 -5.81 3.39 -13.44
C ARG A 50 -7.20 4.04 -13.44
N GLY A 51 -7.26 5.29 -12.97
CA GLY A 51 -8.50 6.08 -12.90
C GLY A 51 -9.37 5.79 -11.68
N ASN A 52 -9.02 4.84 -10.82
CA ASN A 52 -9.74 4.64 -9.55
C ASN A 52 -9.19 5.61 -8.49
N VAL A 53 -10.10 6.21 -7.73
CA VAL A 53 -9.74 7.15 -6.66
C VAL A 53 -8.98 6.44 -5.55
N GLY A 54 -7.87 7.05 -5.09
CA GLY A 54 -7.05 6.53 -3.98
C GLY A 54 -6.07 5.43 -4.39
N PHE A 55 -5.78 5.33 -5.68
CA PHE A 55 -4.69 4.52 -6.24
C PHE A 55 -3.75 5.44 -7.01
N PRO A 56 -2.42 5.39 -6.77
CA PRO A 56 -1.47 6.28 -7.40
C PRO A 56 -1.50 6.18 -8.92
N LYS A 57 -1.35 7.31 -9.60
CA LYS A 57 -1.18 7.30 -11.05
C LYS A 57 0.15 6.64 -11.39
N TYR A 58 0.08 5.52 -12.10
CA TYR A 58 1.22 4.91 -12.75
C TYR A 58 1.67 5.80 -13.90
N LEU A 59 2.94 6.17 -13.94
CA LEU A 59 3.52 7.04 -14.95
C LEU A 59 4.44 6.29 -15.90
N TRP A 60 5.34 5.47 -15.36
CA TRP A 60 6.31 4.74 -16.17
C TRP A 60 6.91 3.55 -15.40
N TYR A 61 7.36 2.55 -16.16
CA TYR A 61 8.17 1.44 -15.68
C TYR A 61 9.20 1.05 -16.74
N GLY A 62 10.42 0.72 -16.32
CA GLY A 62 11.47 0.25 -17.20
C GLY A 62 12.66 -0.33 -16.45
N ARG A 63 13.72 -0.60 -17.18
CA ARG A 63 15.02 -1.03 -16.66
C ARG A 63 16.06 0.02 -16.99
N GLU A 64 16.89 0.36 -16.01
CA GLU A 64 18.02 1.25 -16.19
C GLU A 64 19.18 0.73 -15.35
N GLY A 65 20.33 0.47 -16.00
CA GLY A 65 21.47 -0.18 -15.34
C GLY A 65 21.08 -1.50 -14.68
N ASP A 66 21.37 -1.62 -13.39
CA ASP A 66 21.10 -2.81 -12.57
C ASP A 66 19.75 -2.77 -11.83
N TYR A 67 18.81 -1.90 -12.28
CA TYR A 67 17.55 -1.67 -11.57
C TYR A 67 16.31 -1.86 -12.44
N HIS A 68 15.25 -2.39 -11.82
CA HIS A 68 13.87 -2.11 -12.21
C HIS A 68 13.46 -0.78 -11.61
N ILE A 69 12.84 0.08 -12.40
CA ILE A 69 12.42 1.41 -11.97
C ILE A 69 10.94 1.57 -12.28
N MET A 70 10.18 2.03 -11.29
CA MET A 70 8.78 2.43 -11.45
C MET A 70 8.62 3.88 -11.03
N VAL A 71 7.88 4.65 -11.82
CA VAL A 71 7.55 6.05 -11.56
C VAL A 71 6.05 6.18 -11.36
N ILE A 72 5.67 6.78 -10.25
CA ILE A 72 4.29 7.09 -9.89
C ILE A 72 4.14 8.58 -9.54
N GLU A 73 2.91 9.07 -9.49
CA GLU A 73 2.67 10.42 -8.98
C GLU A 73 3.20 10.58 -7.56
N MET A 74 3.64 11.81 -7.24
CA MET A 74 4.02 12.15 -5.87
C MET A 74 2.78 12.24 -5.00
N LEU A 75 2.84 11.65 -3.81
CA LEU A 75 1.80 11.70 -2.79
C LEU A 75 2.28 12.46 -1.56
N GLY A 76 1.36 12.77 -0.69
CA GLY A 76 1.60 13.41 0.59
C GLY A 76 2.11 12.45 1.66
N PRO A 77 2.04 12.86 2.95
CA PRO A 77 2.52 12.06 4.06
C PRO A 77 1.71 10.78 4.27
N SER A 78 2.36 9.76 4.82
CA SER A 78 1.68 8.55 5.27
C SER A 78 0.86 8.81 6.54
N LEU A 79 -0.07 7.89 6.84
CA LEU A 79 -0.80 7.96 8.11
C LEU A 79 0.12 7.76 9.32
N GLU A 80 1.25 7.06 9.16
CA GLU A 80 2.27 6.97 10.23
C GLU A 80 2.96 8.32 10.46
N ASP A 81 3.34 9.03 9.38
CA ASP A 81 3.94 10.37 9.50
C ASP A 81 2.98 11.34 10.20
N LEU A 82 1.70 11.33 9.79
CA LEU A 82 0.67 12.16 10.41
C LEU A 82 0.37 11.76 11.86
N PHE A 83 0.37 10.48 12.15
CA PHE A 83 0.18 9.95 13.49
C PHE A 83 1.29 10.43 14.43
N VAL A 84 2.55 10.31 14.00
CA VAL A 84 3.71 10.83 14.77
C VAL A 84 3.61 12.35 14.92
N TYR A 85 3.30 13.07 13.85
CA TYR A 85 3.14 14.53 13.87
C TYR A 85 2.04 14.98 14.86
N CYS A 86 0.95 14.22 14.98
CA CYS A 86 -0.17 14.48 15.89
C CYS A 86 0.05 13.97 17.33
N GLY A 87 1.27 13.61 17.71
CA GLY A 87 1.58 13.12 19.05
C GLY A 87 1.08 11.71 19.33
N GLN A 88 1.07 10.87 18.32
CA GLN A 88 0.72 9.43 18.36
C GLN A 88 -0.72 9.17 18.81
N LYS A 89 -1.65 10.04 18.44
CA LYS A 89 -3.08 9.83 18.67
C LYS A 89 -3.91 10.69 17.73
N LEU A 90 -4.84 10.09 17.03
CA LEU A 90 -5.81 10.79 16.20
C LEU A 90 -7.18 10.85 16.89
N SER A 91 -7.96 11.90 16.59
CA SER A 91 -9.33 12.02 17.12
C SER A 91 -10.25 10.95 16.51
N LEU A 92 -11.29 10.57 17.24
CA LEU A 92 -12.30 9.65 16.72
C LEU A 92 -12.90 10.12 15.40
N LYS A 93 -13.18 11.45 15.28
CA LYS A 93 -13.68 12.04 14.04
C LYS A 93 -12.72 11.81 12.88
N THR A 94 -11.42 12.05 13.07
CA THR A 94 -10.39 11.83 12.05
C THR A 94 -10.35 10.35 11.65
N VAL A 95 -10.30 9.45 12.64
CA VAL A 95 -10.25 8.00 12.38
C VAL A 95 -11.48 7.51 11.61
N LEU A 96 -12.67 8.01 11.92
CA LEU A 96 -13.89 7.64 11.19
C LEU A 96 -13.88 8.14 9.74
N LEU A 97 -13.38 9.36 9.48
CA LEU A 97 -13.22 9.88 8.11
C LEU A 97 -12.20 9.06 7.30
N LEU A 98 -11.13 8.63 7.94
CA LEU A 98 -10.15 7.72 7.31
C LEU A 98 -10.72 6.33 7.08
N ALA A 99 -11.51 5.81 8.03
CA ALA A 99 -12.14 4.48 7.94
C ALA A 99 -13.06 4.37 6.73
N ASP A 100 -13.93 5.37 6.50
CA ASP A 100 -14.84 5.41 5.36
C ASP A 100 -14.05 5.31 4.03
N GLN A 101 -13.01 6.10 3.87
CA GLN A 101 -12.17 6.07 2.68
C GLN A 101 -11.39 4.75 2.57
N LEU A 102 -10.79 4.27 3.66
CA LEU A 102 -9.99 3.04 3.66
C LEU A 102 -10.82 1.84 3.21
N VAL A 103 -12.04 1.68 3.77
CA VAL A 103 -12.96 0.61 3.39
C VAL A 103 -13.32 0.70 1.91
N ALA A 104 -13.59 1.91 1.39
CA ALA A 104 -13.90 2.12 -0.03
C ALA A 104 -12.71 1.74 -0.95
N ARG A 105 -11.45 2.01 -0.53
CA ARG A 105 -10.25 1.58 -1.29
C ARG A 105 -10.08 0.06 -1.28
N ILE A 106 -10.25 -0.56 -0.11
CA ILE A 106 -10.20 -2.02 0.03
C ILE A 106 -11.29 -2.68 -0.82
N GLN A 107 -12.51 -2.15 -0.79
CA GLN A 107 -13.61 -2.63 -1.63
C GLN A 107 -13.22 -2.58 -3.12
N THR A 108 -12.74 -1.44 -3.62
CA THR A 108 -12.29 -1.29 -5.01
C THR A 108 -11.23 -2.33 -5.37
N MET A 109 -10.27 -2.57 -4.47
CA MET A 109 -9.22 -3.56 -4.66
C MET A 109 -9.79 -4.99 -4.73
N HIS A 110 -10.70 -5.33 -3.82
CA HIS A 110 -11.34 -6.63 -3.77
C HIS A 110 -12.25 -6.90 -4.99
N GLU A 111 -12.98 -5.91 -5.48
CA GLU A 111 -13.81 -6.02 -6.69
C GLU A 111 -12.96 -6.31 -7.93
N LYS A 112 -11.77 -5.71 -8.04
CA LYS A 112 -10.79 -6.01 -9.08
C LYS A 112 -10.08 -7.37 -8.90
N GLY A 113 -10.39 -8.09 -7.83
CA GLY A 113 -9.90 -9.45 -7.60
C GLY A 113 -8.59 -9.55 -6.82
N TYR A 114 -8.11 -8.48 -6.21
CA TYR A 114 -6.87 -8.44 -5.43
C TYR A 114 -7.14 -8.28 -3.94
N ILE A 115 -6.23 -8.80 -3.13
CA ILE A 115 -6.05 -8.49 -1.70
C ILE A 115 -4.69 -7.85 -1.50
N HIS A 116 -4.59 -6.94 -0.53
CA HIS A 116 -3.39 -6.15 -0.27
C HIS A 116 -2.32 -6.93 0.51
N ARG A 117 -2.73 -7.54 1.62
CA ARG A 117 -1.92 -8.37 2.54
C ARG A 117 -0.86 -7.63 3.38
N ASP A 118 -0.72 -6.32 3.23
CA ASP A 118 0.20 -5.51 4.07
C ASP A 118 -0.39 -4.13 4.36
N LEU A 119 -1.62 -4.10 4.86
CA LEU A 119 -2.23 -2.84 5.31
C LEU A 119 -1.56 -2.40 6.61
N LYS A 120 -0.96 -1.23 6.57
CA LYS A 120 -0.29 -0.56 7.68
C LYS A 120 -0.30 0.95 7.47
N PRO A 121 -0.15 1.76 8.53
CA PRO A 121 -0.17 3.22 8.39
C PRO A 121 0.83 3.78 7.39
N GLU A 122 1.99 3.14 7.23
CA GLU A 122 3.03 3.52 6.28
C GLU A 122 2.63 3.32 4.81
N ASN A 123 1.70 2.39 4.53
CA ASN A 123 1.21 2.09 3.18
C ASN A 123 -0.10 2.82 2.84
N ILE A 124 -0.53 3.73 3.69
CA ILE A 124 -1.74 4.55 3.52
C ILE A 124 -1.31 6.01 3.56
N LEU A 125 -1.39 6.68 2.42
CA LEU A 125 -0.93 8.06 2.26
C LEU A 125 -2.11 9.00 2.01
N MET A 126 -1.91 10.26 2.33
CA MET A 126 -2.80 11.33 1.85
C MET A 126 -2.30 11.84 0.50
N GLY A 127 -3.19 12.41 -0.29
CA GLY A 127 -2.79 13.08 -1.52
C GLY A 127 -2.14 14.43 -1.28
N LEU A 128 -1.89 15.16 -2.36
CA LEU A 128 -1.32 16.51 -2.35
C LEU A 128 -2.29 17.50 -3.00
N GLU A 129 -2.13 18.77 -2.70
CA GLU A 129 -2.87 19.88 -3.31
C GLU A 129 -4.40 19.66 -3.25
N GLU A 130 -5.07 19.62 -4.39
CA GLU A 130 -6.50 19.39 -4.52
C GLU A 130 -6.96 18.02 -4.00
N ASN A 131 -6.05 17.05 -3.96
CA ASN A 131 -6.29 15.70 -3.44
C ASN A 131 -5.82 15.52 -1.99
N ALA A 132 -5.46 16.58 -1.27
CA ALA A 132 -4.90 16.49 0.09
C ALA A 132 -5.82 15.76 1.10
N ASN A 133 -7.12 15.74 0.86
CA ASN A 133 -8.10 15.03 1.68
C ASN A 133 -8.42 13.61 1.17
N THR A 134 -7.77 13.14 0.12
CA THR A 134 -7.98 11.81 -0.47
C THR A 134 -6.96 10.82 0.07
N LEU A 135 -7.46 9.69 0.56
CA LEU A 135 -6.64 8.58 1.02
C LEU A 135 -6.23 7.69 -0.15
N TYR A 136 -4.95 7.35 -0.20
CA TYR A 136 -4.33 6.47 -1.20
C TYR A 136 -3.74 5.23 -0.55
N LEU A 137 -3.93 4.07 -1.19
CA LEU A 137 -3.20 2.84 -0.89
C LEU A 137 -1.97 2.76 -1.77
N ILE A 138 -0.84 2.33 -1.20
CA ILE A 138 0.42 2.11 -1.91
C ILE A 138 1.02 0.77 -1.55
N ASP A 139 2.09 0.38 -2.26
CA ASP A 139 2.90 -0.82 -2.03
C ASP A 139 2.12 -2.12 -2.24
N TYR A 140 1.95 -2.48 -3.51
CA TYR A 140 1.27 -3.72 -3.93
C TYR A 140 2.25 -4.89 -4.11
N GLY A 141 3.47 -4.77 -3.62
CA GLY A 141 4.51 -5.80 -3.74
C GLY A 141 4.14 -7.15 -3.10
N LEU A 142 3.22 -7.13 -2.12
CA LEU A 142 2.66 -8.34 -1.51
C LEU A 142 1.23 -8.65 -1.96
N ALA A 143 0.64 -7.83 -2.83
CA ALA A 143 -0.73 -8.04 -3.27
C ALA A 143 -0.88 -9.38 -4.03
N LYS A 144 -2.08 -9.94 -3.96
CA LYS A 144 -2.39 -11.25 -4.55
C LYS A 144 -3.82 -11.30 -5.06
N LYS A 145 -4.03 -12.05 -6.15
CA LYS A 145 -5.40 -12.38 -6.57
C LYS A 145 -6.06 -13.33 -5.57
N TRP A 146 -7.26 -12.98 -5.12
CA TRP A 146 -8.06 -13.81 -4.23
C TRP A 146 -9.05 -14.72 -4.97
N LYS A 147 -9.16 -14.56 -6.31
CA LYS A 147 -9.99 -15.37 -7.18
C LYS A 147 -9.27 -15.72 -8.48
N ASN A 148 -9.61 -16.86 -9.06
CA ASN A 148 -9.22 -17.29 -10.39
C ASN A 148 -10.49 -17.34 -11.25
N GLY A 149 -10.65 -16.40 -12.19
CA GLY A 149 -11.93 -16.20 -12.85
C GLY A 149 -13.01 -15.82 -11.82
N ASN A 150 -14.06 -16.65 -11.67
CA ASN A 150 -15.14 -16.44 -10.69
C ASN A 150 -14.96 -17.28 -9.42
N GLU A 151 -13.96 -18.16 -9.35
CA GLU A 151 -13.76 -19.06 -8.22
C GLU A 151 -12.81 -18.45 -7.20
N HIS A 152 -13.20 -18.49 -5.91
CA HIS A 152 -12.36 -18.09 -4.80
C HIS A 152 -11.16 -19.03 -4.66
N ILE A 153 -9.97 -18.48 -4.32
CA ILE A 153 -8.82 -19.34 -4.01
C ILE A 153 -9.16 -20.29 -2.84
N PRO A 154 -8.69 -21.53 -2.87
CA PRO A 154 -8.97 -22.50 -1.81
C PRO A 154 -8.29 -22.10 -0.49
N ILE A 155 -8.92 -22.48 0.63
CA ILE A 155 -8.30 -22.41 1.94
C ILE A 155 -7.09 -23.37 1.95
N ARG A 156 -5.95 -22.87 2.42
CA ARG A 156 -4.71 -23.62 2.61
C ARG A 156 -4.10 -23.24 3.94
N GLU A 157 -3.45 -24.20 4.58
CA GLU A 157 -2.72 -24.02 5.82
C GLU A 157 -1.20 -24.12 5.60
N GLY A 158 -0.40 -23.87 6.63
CA GLY A 158 1.06 -23.96 6.57
C GLY A 158 1.71 -22.82 5.78
N LYS A 159 1.05 -21.66 5.67
CA LYS A 159 1.61 -20.48 5.03
C LYS A 159 2.53 -19.73 5.98
N SER A 160 3.63 -19.22 5.43
CA SER A 160 4.46 -18.26 6.15
C SER A 160 3.72 -16.95 6.37
N LEU A 161 3.98 -16.30 7.49
CA LEU A 161 3.47 -14.96 7.79
C LEU A 161 3.86 -14.01 6.65
N THR A 162 2.88 -13.39 6.04
CA THR A 162 3.06 -12.41 4.96
C THR A 162 2.43 -11.10 5.40
N GLY A 163 3.15 -9.99 5.21
CA GLY A 163 2.77 -8.67 5.69
C GLY A 163 3.42 -8.32 7.02
N THR A 164 2.98 -7.24 7.62
CA THR A 164 3.50 -6.70 8.88
C THR A 164 2.80 -7.35 10.07
N ALA A 165 3.54 -8.10 10.89
CA ALA A 165 2.99 -8.92 11.98
C ALA A 165 2.02 -8.15 12.91
N ARG A 166 2.33 -6.88 13.21
CA ARG A 166 1.51 -6.03 14.09
C ARG A 166 0.06 -5.88 13.60
N TYR A 167 -0.16 -5.86 12.29
CA TYR A 167 -1.46 -5.61 11.67
C TYR A 167 -2.04 -6.84 10.97
N ALA A 168 -1.31 -7.96 10.98
CA ALA A 168 -1.76 -9.20 10.37
C ALA A 168 -2.95 -9.80 11.15
N SER A 169 -3.89 -10.41 10.42
CA SER A 169 -5.06 -11.06 11.02
C SER A 169 -4.66 -12.29 11.86
N ALA A 170 -5.53 -12.70 12.78
CA ALA A 170 -5.33 -13.92 13.54
C ALA A 170 -5.16 -15.15 12.64
N ALA A 171 -5.93 -15.26 11.56
CA ALA A 171 -5.80 -16.34 10.59
C ALA A 171 -4.43 -16.33 9.88
N THR A 172 -3.88 -15.15 9.57
CA THR A 172 -2.53 -15.01 9.01
C THR A 172 -1.46 -15.51 9.97
N HIS A 173 -1.56 -15.21 11.27
CA HIS A 173 -0.65 -15.72 12.29
C HIS A 173 -0.73 -17.25 12.46
N LEU A 174 -1.90 -17.85 12.24
CA LEU A 174 -2.10 -19.30 12.23
C LEU A 174 -1.63 -19.98 10.94
N GLY A 175 -1.10 -19.23 9.97
CA GLY A 175 -0.61 -19.77 8.71
C GLY A 175 -1.73 -20.16 7.74
N ILE A 176 -2.91 -19.58 7.85
CA ILE A 176 -4.03 -19.79 6.94
C ILE A 176 -3.90 -18.86 5.72
N GLU A 177 -4.22 -19.34 4.54
CA GLU A 177 -4.20 -18.56 3.29
C GLU A 177 -5.06 -17.30 3.44
N GLN A 178 -4.46 -16.14 3.19
CA GLN A 178 -5.13 -14.83 3.30
C GLN A 178 -6.19 -14.65 2.21
N SER A 179 -7.26 -13.96 2.57
CA SER A 179 -8.36 -13.60 1.70
C SER A 179 -8.86 -12.18 2.03
N ARG A 180 -10.00 -11.77 1.47
CA ARG A 180 -10.58 -10.44 1.68
C ARG A 180 -10.83 -10.09 3.14
N ARG A 181 -11.21 -11.08 3.99
CA ARG A 181 -11.45 -10.89 5.43
C ARG A 181 -10.19 -10.38 6.16
N ASP A 182 -9.02 -10.87 5.74
CA ASP A 182 -7.75 -10.56 6.40
C ASP A 182 -7.33 -9.09 6.19
N ASP A 183 -7.59 -8.53 5.00
CA ASP A 183 -7.41 -7.09 4.75
C ASP A 183 -8.34 -6.25 5.64
N LEU A 184 -9.61 -6.65 5.79
CA LEU A 184 -10.57 -5.90 6.63
C LEU A 184 -10.21 -5.97 8.11
N GLU A 185 -9.74 -7.13 8.60
CA GLU A 185 -9.26 -7.30 9.97
C GLU A 185 -8.02 -6.43 10.21
N GLY A 186 -7.05 -6.45 9.28
CA GLY A 186 -5.86 -5.60 9.32
C GLY A 186 -6.19 -4.11 9.31
N ALA A 187 -7.14 -3.69 8.48
CA ALA A 187 -7.64 -2.30 8.47
C ALA A 187 -8.23 -1.90 9.84
N GLY A 188 -8.99 -2.79 10.47
CA GLY A 188 -9.51 -2.58 11.81
C GLY A 188 -8.40 -2.35 12.84
N TYR A 189 -7.31 -3.13 12.78
CA TYR A 189 -6.15 -2.94 13.65
C TYR A 189 -5.41 -1.62 13.38
N VAL A 190 -5.26 -1.22 12.12
CA VAL A 190 -4.70 0.10 11.76
C VAL A 190 -5.53 1.23 12.38
N LEU A 191 -6.85 1.20 12.22
CA LEU A 191 -7.75 2.21 12.76
C LEU A 191 -7.71 2.27 14.30
N LEU A 192 -7.66 1.11 14.96
CA LEU A 192 -7.51 1.03 16.42
C LEU A 192 -6.16 1.58 16.88
N TYR A 193 -5.08 1.28 16.17
CA TYR A 193 -3.75 1.82 16.44
C TYR A 193 -3.75 3.35 16.36
N LEU A 194 -4.29 3.93 15.30
CA LEU A 194 -4.36 5.37 15.12
C LEU A 194 -5.23 6.06 16.20
N LEU A 195 -6.30 5.41 16.64
CA LEU A 195 -7.20 5.94 17.67
C LEU A 195 -6.64 5.83 19.09
N LYS A 196 -6.01 4.69 19.42
CA LYS A 196 -5.57 4.36 20.80
C LYS A 196 -4.11 4.71 21.05
N GLY A 197 -3.30 4.92 20.00
CA GLY A 197 -1.87 5.14 20.09
C GLY A 197 -1.04 3.84 20.17
N LYS A 198 -1.68 2.72 20.43
CA LYS A 198 -1.07 1.38 20.50
C LYS A 198 -2.09 0.27 20.30
N LEU A 199 -1.61 -0.92 20.01
CA LEU A 199 -2.36 -2.17 20.09
C LEU A 199 -2.00 -2.94 21.38
N PRO A 200 -2.84 -3.85 21.87
CA PRO A 200 -2.62 -4.56 23.13
C PRO A 200 -1.51 -5.63 23.08
N TRP A 201 -0.99 -5.94 21.88
CA TRP A 201 0.15 -6.85 21.67
C TRP A 201 1.41 -6.13 21.25
#